data_8c023a48f196d15ea035a560dfdade58
#
_entry.id   8c023a48f196d15ea035a560dfdade58
#
_cell.length_a   1.000
_cell.length_b   1.000
_cell.length_c   1.000
_cell.angle_alpha   90.00
_cell.angle_beta   90.00
_cell.angle_gamma   90.00
#
_symmetry.space_group_name_H-M   'P 1'
#
loop_
_entity.id
_entity.type
_entity.pdbx_description
1 polymer ?
#
loop_
_entity_poly.entity_id
_entity_poly.type
_entity_poly.pdbx_seq_one_letter_code
_entity_poly.pdbx_strand_id
1 'polypeptide(L)'
;LTSLTLPSGVTEIGNSAFSGCSGLTGLTLPSSVTEIGNSAFSGCSGLTSLTLPSGVTRIGSSAFKNCGLKEVGIYINGDLETYLAKGHPNIDVECGIKYYLNDKEIKNVMIPSSVTSLGCYAFQNSCLTSISLPSSLAFVGDGAFKNCSSLASITFSSGLVSIGSSVFSGCSGLTSLILPFGLNSIGSYAFAECRNLTRITLPASLSSIADYAFENCSNIASLTIPFGVTKIGDYAFSDCSRLTSLTIPSSVKSLGDYAFQKCSSLQSIYVSWSIPISVGKTFYAVDKSKCTLYVPQGTEHDYLLADVWGDFWNIIEYNPTGIDKVTTSTDAKELSRYSVNGQRLSAPAKGLNIVKYSDGSVKKVAVQ
;
A
#
# COMPACT_ATOMS: atom_id res chain seq x y z
N LEU A 1 -34.54 -17.18 21.05
CA LEU A 1 -34.65 -17.31 19.58
C LEU A 1 -33.39 -18.04 19.09
N THR A 2 -33.55 -19.21 18.51
CA THR A 2 -32.40 -20.03 18.03
C THR A 2 -32.27 -19.98 16.50
N SER A 3 -33.35 -19.76 15.78
CA SER A 3 -33.33 -19.54 14.33
C SER A 3 -34.31 -18.47 13.93
N LEU A 4 -33.99 -17.77 12.85
CA LEU A 4 -34.82 -16.72 12.29
C LEU A 4 -34.88 -16.89 10.78
N THR A 5 -36.10 -17.09 10.27
CA THR A 5 -36.40 -17.06 8.82
C THR A 5 -37.40 -15.95 8.58
N LEU A 6 -37.05 -15.01 7.74
CA LEU A 6 -37.90 -13.87 7.42
C LEU A 6 -38.74 -14.14 6.17
N PRO A 7 -39.99 -13.64 6.10
CA PRO A 7 -40.82 -13.76 4.90
C PRO A 7 -40.21 -13.07 3.68
N SER A 8 -40.51 -13.56 2.50
CA SER A 8 -39.97 -13.04 1.21
C SER A 8 -40.39 -11.61 0.88
N GLY A 9 -41.35 -11.02 1.62
CA GLY A 9 -41.76 -9.61 1.44
C GLY A 9 -41.00 -8.59 2.29
N VAL A 10 -40.06 -9.07 3.17
CA VAL A 10 -39.29 -8.14 4.02
C VAL A 10 -38.18 -7.50 3.19
N THR A 11 -38.17 -6.18 3.15
CA THR A 11 -37.18 -5.37 2.41
C THR A 11 -36.19 -4.68 3.33
N GLU A 12 -36.52 -4.50 4.61
CA GLU A 12 -35.71 -3.80 5.60
C GLU A 12 -35.74 -4.52 6.95
N ILE A 13 -34.57 -4.59 7.59
CA ILE A 13 -34.42 -4.98 9.00
C ILE A 13 -34.24 -3.69 9.81
N GLY A 14 -35.15 -3.37 10.69
CA GLY A 14 -35.13 -2.14 11.46
C GLY A 14 -33.94 -2.06 12.45
N ASN A 15 -33.71 -0.85 12.97
CA ASN A 15 -32.67 -0.62 13.98
C ASN A 15 -32.89 -1.49 15.22
N SER A 16 -31.84 -2.17 15.69
CA SER A 16 -31.85 -3.02 16.88
C SER A 16 -32.90 -4.13 16.89
N ALA A 17 -33.50 -4.48 15.74
CA ALA A 17 -34.62 -5.41 15.64
C ALA A 17 -34.38 -6.76 16.34
N PHE A 18 -33.14 -7.28 16.30
CA PHE A 18 -32.74 -8.55 16.93
C PHE A 18 -31.53 -8.38 17.85
N SER A 19 -31.30 -7.16 18.36
CA SER A 19 -30.16 -6.90 19.25
C SER A 19 -30.25 -7.74 20.51
N GLY A 20 -29.11 -8.33 20.94
CA GLY A 20 -29.03 -9.18 22.14
C GLY A 20 -29.61 -10.58 21.98
N CYS A 21 -30.03 -11.01 20.79
CA CYS A 21 -30.51 -12.38 20.56
C CYS A 21 -29.33 -13.38 20.60
N SER A 22 -28.69 -13.55 21.76
CA SER A 22 -27.47 -14.34 21.93
C SER A 22 -27.62 -15.84 21.59
N GLY A 23 -28.83 -16.37 21.66
CA GLY A 23 -29.14 -17.76 21.27
C GLY A 23 -29.36 -17.96 19.78
N LEU A 24 -29.39 -16.89 18.97
CA LEU A 24 -29.62 -17.00 17.51
C LEU A 24 -28.41 -17.62 16.83
N THR A 25 -28.57 -18.83 16.31
CA THR A 25 -27.52 -19.59 15.63
C THR A 25 -27.73 -19.66 14.12
N GLY A 26 -28.97 -19.52 13.64
CA GLY A 26 -29.34 -19.55 12.25
C GLY A 26 -30.11 -18.30 11.84
N LEU A 27 -29.67 -17.65 10.75
CA LEU A 27 -30.32 -16.49 10.14
C LEU A 27 -30.41 -16.71 8.64
N THR A 28 -31.64 -16.65 8.10
CA THR A 28 -31.89 -16.66 6.66
C THR A 28 -32.55 -15.34 6.26
N LEU A 29 -31.83 -14.57 5.46
CA LEU A 29 -32.33 -13.32 4.90
C LEU A 29 -32.90 -13.58 3.50
N PRO A 30 -34.14 -13.15 3.20
CA PRO A 30 -34.70 -13.28 1.86
C PRO A 30 -34.00 -12.33 0.88
N SER A 31 -34.04 -12.68 -0.42
CA SER A 31 -33.42 -11.87 -1.49
C SER A 31 -34.03 -10.48 -1.64
N SER A 32 -35.19 -10.24 -1.05
CA SER A 32 -35.89 -8.93 -1.02
C SER A 32 -35.25 -7.93 -0.06
N VAL A 33 -34.39 -8.36 0.89
CA VAL A 33 -33.77 -7.44 1.86
C VAL A 33 -32.74 -6.58 1.16
N THR A 34 -32.94 -5.26 1.28
CA THR A 34 -32.02 -4.25 0.71
C THR A 34 -31.31 -3.44 1.79
N GLU A 35 -31.81 -3.44 3.02
CA GLU A 35 -31.29 -2.64 4.11
C GLU A 35 -31.32 -3.38 5.45
N ILE A 36 -30.23 -3.22 6.22
CA ILE A 36 -30.11 -3.72 7.60
C ILE A 36 -29.76 -2.52 8.47
N GLY A 37 -30.59 -2.24 9.47
CA GLY A 37 -30.48 -1.06 10.35
C GLY A 37 -29.33 -1.11 11.34
N ASN A 38 -29.13 0.01 12.05
CA ASN A 38 -28.10 0.12 13.07
C ASN A 38 -28.31 -0.89 14.19
N SER A 39 -27.24 -1.58 14.61
CA SER A 39 -27.25 -2.57 15.69
C SER A 39 -28.29 -3.68 15.53
N ALA A 40 -28.80 -3.93 14.32
CA ALA A 40 -29.93 -4.84 14.07
C ALA A 40 -29.73 -6.23 14.68
N PHE A 41 -28.52 -6.78 14.65
CA PHE A 41 -28.13 -8.08 15.22
C PHE A 41 -27.02 -7.95 16.26
N SER A 42 -26.75 -6.76 16.79
CA SER A 42 -25.69 -6.56 17.76
C SER A 42 -25.85 -7.48 18.98
N GLY A 43 -24.79 -8.17 19.39
CA GLY A 43 -24.84 -9.10 20.53
C GLY A 43 -25.46 -10.47 20.23
N CYS A 44 -25.73 -10.82 18.98
CA CYS A 44 -26.13 -12.16 18.58
C CYS A 44 -24.93 -13.13 18.63
N SER A 45 -24.39 -13.41 19.81
CA SER A 45 -23.14 -14.14 19.99
C SER A 45 -23.18 -15.60 19.51
N GLY A 46 -24.37 -16.19 19.38
CA GLY A 46 -24.57 -17.51 18.80
C GLY A 46 -24.48 -17.56 17.26
N LEU A 47 -24.59 -16.41 16.59
CA LEU A 47 -24.57 -16.35 15.13
C LEU A 47 -23.14 -16.48 14.60
N THR A 48 -22.79 -17.66 14.08
CA THR A 48 -21.42 -17.98 13.65
C THR A 48 -21.17 -17.84 12.16
N SER A 49 -22.24 -17.78 11.36
CA SER A 49 -22.17 -17.56 9.91
C SER A 49 -23.31 -16.65 9.47
N LEU A 50 -23.08 -15.92 8.39
CA LEU A 50 -24.06 -15.02 7.79
C LEU A 50 -24.00 -15.13 6.28
N THR A 51 -25.17 -15.27 5.67
CA THR A 51 -25.34 -15.19 4.20
C THR A 51 -26.08 -13.90 3.87
N LEU A 52 -25.45 -13.03 3.09
CA LEU A 52 -26.04 -11.80 2.60
C LEU A 52 -26.44 -11.93 1.14
N PRO A 53 -27.72 -11.69 0.79
CA PRO A 53 -28.13 -11.60 -0.60
C PRO A 53 -27.58 -10.34 -1.27
N SER A 54 -27.35 -10.40 -2.59
CA SER A 54 -26.81 -9.30 -3.39
C SER A 54 -27.70 -8.05 -3.43
N GLY A 55 -28.93 -8.15 -2.94
CA GLY A 55 -29.85 -7.02 -2.81
C GLY A 55 -29.50 -6.06 -1.68
N VAL A 56 -28.72 -6.51 -0.68
CA VAL A 56 -28.35 -5.67 0.46
C VAL A 56 -27.34 -4.62 0.02
N THR A 57 -27.75 -3.36 0.02
CA THR A 57 -26.93 -2.21 -0.36
C THR A 57 -26.54 -1.33 0.83
N ARG A 58 -27.24 -1.46 1.97
CA ARG A 58 -26.97 -0.70 3.18
C ARG A 58 -26.98 -1.57 4.43
N ILE A 59 -25.92 -1.44 5.23
CA ILE A 59 -25.81 -2.05 6.56
C ILE A 59 -25.49 -0.92 7.54
N GLY A 60 -26.31 -0.79 8.57
CA GLY A 60 -26.17 0.24 9.60
C GLY A 60 -24.97 -0.02 10.52
N SER A 61 -24.57 1.04 11.21
CA SER A 61 -23.45 0.98 12.17
C SER A 61 -23.68 -0.09 13.22
N SER A 62 -22.62 -0.88 13.52
CA SER A 62 -22.64 -1.93 14.53
C SER A 62 -23.71 -3.02 14.32
N ALA A 63 -24.23 -3.18 13.11
CA ALA A 63 -25.33 -4.11 12.81
C ALA A 63 -25.01 -5.55 13.29
N PHE A 64 -23.75 -5.98 13.16
CA PHE A 64 -23.28 -7.32 13.59
C PHE A 64 -22.21 -7.26 14.68
N LYS A 65 -22.14 -6.15 15.44
CA LYS A 65 -21.16 -6.02 16.52
C LYS A 65 -21.39 -7.07 17.61
N ASN A 66 -20.31 -7.66 18.11
CA ASN A 66 -20.34 -8.70 19.15
C ASN A 66 -21.14 -9.97 18.74
N CYS A 67 -21.29 -10.22 17.44
CA CYS A 67 -21.71 -11.51 16.91
C CYS A 67 -20.55 -12.52 16.99
N GLY A 68 -20.88 -13.81 17.04
CA GLY A 68 -19.89 -14.88 16.99
C GLY A 68 -19.42 -15.24 15.56
N LEU A 69 -19.56 -14.33 14.59
CA LEU A 69 -19.31 -14.60 13.18
C LEU A 69 -17.88 -15.06 12.91
N LYS A 70 -17.76 -16.20 12.27
CA LYS A 70 -16.51 -16.76 11.77
C LYS A 70 -16.39 -16.64 10.24
N GLU A 71 -17.52 -16.45 9.57
CA GLU A 71 -17.60 -16.36 8.12
C GLU A 71 -18.83 -15.51 7.71
N VAL A 72 -18.64 -14.69 6.68
CA VAL A 72 -19.73 -14.01 5.98
C VAL A 72 -19.65 -14.36 4.50
N GLY A 73 -20.75 -14.86 3.92
CA GLY A 73 -20.89 -15.12 2.48
C GLY A 73 -21.73 -14.04 1.82
N ILE A 74 -21.23 -13.44 0.73
CA ILE A 74 -21.99 -12.54 -0.13
C ILE A 74 -22.28 -13.25 -1.44
N TYR A 75 -23.55 -13.50 -1.72
CA TYR A 75 -24.01 -14.20 -2.91
C TYR A 75 -24.45 -13.22 -3.99
N ILE A 76 -23.68 -13.17 -5.08
CA ILE A 76 -23.91 -12.29 -6.23
C ILE A 76 -24.68 -13.09 -7.27
N ASN A 77 -25.96 -12.76 -7.46
CA ASN A 77 -26.80 -13.33 -8.51
C ASN A 77 -26.73 -12.43 -9.74
N GLY A 78 -26.23 -12.94 -10.86
CA GLY A 78 -26.02 -12.18 -12.09
C GLY A 78 -24.53 -11.93 -12.38
N ASP A 79 -24.21 -10.73 -12.78
CA ASP A 79 -22.84 -10.35 -13.11
C ASP A 79 -22.21 -9.43 -12.03
N LEU A 80 -20.90 -9.46 -11.95
CA LEU A 80 -20.12 -8.69 -10.99
C LEU A 80 -20.23 -7.18 -11.25
N GLU A 81 -20.39 -6.75 -12.50
CA GLU A 81 -20.49 -5.35 -12.90
C GLU A 81 -21.75 -4.71 -12.29
N THR A 82 -22.89 -5.34 -12.49
CA THR A 82 -24.16 -4.90 -11.91
C THR A 82 -24.10 -4.85 -10.37
N TYR A 83 -23.43 -5.83 -9.75
CA TYR A 83 -23.22 -5.83 -8.30
C TYR A 83 -22.37 -4.63 -7.86
N LEU A 84 -21.23 -4.39 -8.53
CA LEU A 84 -20.31 -3.29 -8.21
C LEU A 84 -20.98 -1.91 -8.42
N ALA A 85 -21.84 -1.77 -9.44
CA ALA A 85 -22.52 -0.52 -9.74
C ALA A 85 -23.57 -0.12 -8.68
N LYS A 86 -24.13 -1.09 -7.95
CA LYS A 86 -25.15 -0.84 -6.89
C LYS A 86 -24.55 -0.29 -5.60
N GLY A 87 -23.23 -0.30 -5.46
CA GLY A 87 -22.55 0.01 -4.21
C GLY A 87 -22.47 -1.19 -3.27
N HIS A 88 -21.57 -1.11 -2.30
CA HIS A 88 -21.27 -2.19 -1.36
C HIS A 88 -21.66 -1.79 0.05
N PRO A 89 -22.35 -2.65 0.79
CA PRO A 89 -22.54 -2.41 2.21
C PRO A 89 -21.19 -2.50 2.92
N ASN A 90 -20.87 -1.50 3.74
CA ASN A 90 -19.74 -1.60 4.66
C ASN A 90 -20.13 -2.58 5.77
N ILE A 91 -19.51 -3.77 5.77
CA ILE A 91 -19.74 -4.80 6.77
C ILE A 91 -18.60 -4.73 7.78
N ASP A 92 -18.90 -4.15 8.94
CA ASP A 92 -17.95 -4.05 10.05
C ASP A 92 -17.95 -5.38 10.83
N VAL A 93 -17.16 -6.34 10.33
CA VAL A 93 -16.96 -7.66 10.94
C VAL A 93 -15.47 -7.98 10.99
N GLU A 94 -15.06 -8.74 12.01
CA GLU A 94 -13.66 -9.14 12.20
C GLU A 94 -13.29 -10.41 11.41
N CYS A 95 -14.26 -11.10 10.83
CA CYS A 95 -14.05 -12.33 10.06
C CYS A 95 -13.91 -12.06 8.56
N GLY A 96 -13.35 -13.05 7.84
CA GLY A 96 -13.23 -12.97 6.40
C GLY A 96 -14.56 -13.01 5.66
N ILE A 97 -14.66 -12.22 4.58
CA ILE A 97 -15.83 -12.19 3.69
C ILE A 97 -15.51 -12.99 2.43
N LYS A 98 -16.34 -13.97 2.13
CA LYS A 98 -16.31 -14.74 0.89
C LYS A 98 -17.34 -14.24 -0.09
N TYR A 99 -16.97 -14.16 -1.35
CA TYR A 99 -17.85 -13.79 -2.43
C TYR A 99 -18.20 -15.01 -3.28
N TYR A 100 -19.47 -15.16 -3.61
CA TYR A 100 -20.00 -16.21 -4.46
C TYR A 100 -20.68 -15.61 -5.67
N LEU A 101 -20.21 -15.96 -6.87
CA LEU A 101 -20.83 -15.56 -8.12
C LEU A 101 -21.56 -16.77 -8.70
N ASN A 102 -22.90 -16.69 -8.80
CA ASN A 102 -23.75 -17.80 -9.22
C ASN A 102 -23.41 -19.09 -8.45
N ASP A 103 -23.42 -19.01 -7.11
CA ASP A 103 -23.15 -20.07 -6.14
C ASP A 103 -21.71 -20.64 -6.14
N LYS A 104 -20.81 -20.07 -6.95
CA LYS A 104 -19.41 -20.46 -6.98
C LYS A 104 -18.54 -19.45 -6.24
N GLU A 105 -17.78 -19.91 -5.23
CA GLU A 105 -16.81 -19.05 -4.54
C GLU A 105 -15.79 -18.47 -5.53
N ILE A 106 -15.60 -17.14 -5.48
CA ILE A 106 -14.59 -16.44 -6.27
C ILE A 106 -13.45 -15.96 -5.35
N LYS A 107 -12.23 -16.32 -5.69
CA LYS A 107 -10.99 -15.91 -5.00
C LYS A 107 -10.17 -14.93 -5.82
N ASN A 108 -10.37 -14.96 -7.13
CA ASN A 108 -9.69 -14.11 -8.09
C ASN A 108 -10.73 -13.22 -8.76
N VAL A 109 -10.55 -11.92 -8.71
CA VAL A 109 -11.48 -10.95 -9.27
C VAL A 109 -10.80 -10.11 -10.33
N MET A 110 -11.40 -10.07 -11.51
CA MET A 110 -11.09 -9.11 -12.54
C MET A 110 -12.22 -8.06 -12.56
N ILE A 111 -11.90 -6.84 -12.17
CA ILE A 111 -12.89 -5.76 -12.20
C ILE A 111 -13.18 -5.41 -13.67
N PRO A 112 -14.47 -5.38 -14.09
CA PRO A 112 -14.82 -5.07 -15.48
C PRO A 112 -14.38 -3.68 -15.92
N SER A 113 -14.09 -3.54 -17.22
CA SER A 113 -13.61 -2.27 -17.80
C SER A 113 -14.65 -1.14 -17.84
N SER A 114 -15.92 -1.46 -17.66
CA SER A 114 -17.00 -0.49 -17.48
C SER A 114 -17.00 0.16 -16.09
N VAL A 115 -16.33 -0.45 -15.10
CA VAL A 115 -16.21 0.10 -13.75
C VAL A 115 -15.16 1.20 -13.75
N THR A 116 -15.56 2.43 -13.49
CA THR A 116 -14.70 3.63 -13.48
C THR A 116 -14.29 4.07 -12.07
N SER A 117 -14.96 3.55 -11.04
CA SER A 117 -14.65 3.81 -9.64
C SER A 117 -15.00 2.61 -8.76
N LEU A 118 -14.19 2.35 -7.73
CA LEU A 118 -14.53 1.46 -6.65
C LEU A 118 -14.91 2.28 -5.42
N GLY A 119 -16.06 1.95 -4.84
CA GLY A 119 -16.53 2.60 -3.62
C GLY A 119 -15.65 2.30 -2.40
N CYS A 120 -15.83 3.10 -1.34
CA CYS A 120 -15.17 2.86 -0.07
C CYS A 120 -15.56 1.48 0.47
N TYR A 121 -14.59 0.74 1.02
CA TYR A 121 -14.75 -0.56 1.66
C TYR A 121 -15.32 -1.68 0.76
N ALA A 122 -15.28 -1.52 -0.56
CA ALA A 122 -15.92 -2.42 -1.54
C ALA A 122 -15.61 -3.91 -1.33
N PHE A 123 -14.38 -4.25 -0.96
CA PHE A 123 -13.93 -5.61 -0.70
C PHE A 123 -13.24 -5.74 0.67
N GLN A 124 -13.57 -4.87 1.62
CA GLN A 124 -13.00 -4.94 2.97
C GLN A 124 -13.17 -6.33 3.58
N ASN A 125 -12.15 -6.82 4.30
CA ASN A 125 -12.13 -8.12 4.97
C ASN A 125 -12.31 -9.33 4.03
N SER A 126 -12.13 -9.15 2.72
CA SER A 126 -12.36 -10.20 1.73
C SER A 126 -11.28 -11.29 1.78
N CYS A 127 -11.71 -12.53 1.52
CA CYS A 127 -10.83 -13.69 1.35
C CYS A 127 -10.28 -13.82 -0.08
N LEU A 128 -10.34 -12.77 -0.89
CA LEU A 128 -9.78 -12.75 -2.23
C LEU A 128 -8.26 -12.94 -2.20
N THR A 129 -7.75 -13.71 -3.17
CA THR A 129 -6.31 -13.99 -3.29
C THR A 129 -5.65 -13.14 -4.37
N SER A 130 -6.40 -12.73 -5.39
CA SER A 130 -5.90 -11.81 -6.41
C SER A 130 -6.97 -10.87 -6.93
N ILE A 131 -6.55 -9.68 -7.37
CA ILE A 131 -7.43 -8.71 -8.00
C ILE A 131 -6.72 -8.02 -9.16
N SER A 132 -7.45 -7.77 -10.25
CA SER A 132 -7.00 -7.01 -11.40
C SER A 132 -7.88 -5.78 -11.58
N LEU A 133 -7.27 -4.61 -11.57
CA LEU A 133 -7.94 -3.32 -11.76
C LEU A 133 -7.90 -2.91 -13.23
N PRO A 134 -9.02 -2.44 -13.82
CA PRO A 134 -9.09 -2.05 -15.23
C PRO A 134 -8.47 -0.67 -15.47
N SER A 135 -8.09 -0.39 -16.72
CA SER A 135 -7.53 0.92 -17.11
C SER A 135 -8.51 2.09 -17.01
N SER A 136 -9.80 1.80 -16.96
CA SER A 136 -10.86 2.77 -16.70
C SER A 136 -10.87 3.31 -15.27
N LEU A 137 -10.19 2.64 -14.33
CA LEU A 137 -10.23 2.98 -12.91
C LEU A 137 -9.13 4.00 -12.59
N ALA A 138 -9.53 5.25 -12.36
CA ALA A 138 -8.61 6.34 -12.00
C ALA A 138 -8.41 6.47 -10.48
N PHE A 139 -9.35 5.99 -9.69
CA PHE A 139 -9.36 6.11 -8.23
C PHE A 139 -9.95 4.88 -7.56
N VAL A 140 -9.36 4.49 -6.43
CA VAL A 140 -9.85 3.43 -5.54
C VAL A 140 -10.25 4.07 -4.21
N GLY A 141 -11.49 3.87 -3.80
CA GLY A 141 -12.09 4.45 -2.60
C GLY A 141 -11.43 3.96 -1.31
N ASP A 142 -11.60 4.75 -0.25
CA ASP A 142 -10.98 4.48 1.06
C ASP A 142 -11.34 3.09 1.57
N GLY A 143 -10.34 2.38 2.08
CA GLY A 143 -10.51 1.05 2.65
C GLY A 143 -11.01 -0.03 1.69
N ALA A 144 -11.03 0.21 0.36
CA ALA A 144 -11.65 -0.71 -0.59
C ALA A 144 -11.20 -2.17 -0.45
N PHE A 145 -9.95 -2.41 -0.08
CA PHE A 145 -9.38 -3.75 0.17
C PHE A 145 -8.80 -3.89 1.59
N LYS A 146 -9.27 -3.05 2.53
CA LYS A 146 -8.76 -3.10 3.91
C LYS A 146 -8.92 -4.50 4.50
N ASN A 147 -7.87 -4.99 5.18
CA ASN A 147 -7.81 -6.30 5.84
C ASN A 147 -8.03 -7.50 4.90
N CYS A 148 -7.77 -7.38 3.60
CA CYS A 148 -7.73 -8.51 2.69
C CYS A 148 -6.45 -9.33 2.93
N SER A 149 -6.37 -10.03 4.05
CA SER A 149 -5.16 -10.72 4.50
C SER A 149 -4.71 -11.87 3.58
N SER A 150 -5.63 -12.43 2.78
CA SER A 150 -5.34 -13.46 1.78
C SER A 150 -4.88 -12.90 0.44
N LEU A 151 -4.95 -11.58 0.21
CA LEU A 151 -4.61 -10.96 -1.06
C LEU A 151 -3.09 -11.05 -1.29
N ALA A 152 -2.70 -11.96 -2.16
CA ALA A 152 -1.29 -12.22 -2.49
C ALA A 152 -0.79 -11.39 -3.67
N SER A 153 -1.68 -11.00 -4.58
CA SER A 153 -1.33 -10.21 -5.75
C SER A 153 -2.40 -9.20 -6.14
N ILE A 154 -1.94 -8.06 -6.63
CA ILE A 154 -2.77 -7.04 -7.24
C ILE A 154 -2.12 -6.58 -8.55
N THR A 155 -2.93 -6.47 -9.60
CA THR A 155 -2.52 -5.87 -10.86
C THR A 155 -3.16 -4.48 -10.96
N PHE A 156 -2.33 -3.46 -10.89
CA PHE A 156 -2.75 -2.09 -11.14
C PHE A 156 -2.79 -1.81 -12.63
N SER A 157 -3.76 -1.02 -13.04
CA SER A 157 -3.80 -0.49 -14.40
C SER A 157 -3.02 0.81 -14.51
N SER A 158 -2.65 1.17 -15.75
CA SER A 158 -1.96 2.43 -16.05
C SER A 158 -2.82 3.69 -15.82
N GLY A 159 -4.16 3.53 -15.68
CA GLY A 159 -5.08 4.64 -15.48
C GLY A 159 -5.17 5.15 -14.04
N LEU A 160 -4.62 4.41 -13.07
CA LEU A 160 -4.75 4.76 -11.66
C LEU A 160 -3.87 5.98 -11.30
N VAL A 161 -4.52 7.07 -10.88
CA VAL A 161 -3.87 8.34 -10.51
C VAL A 161 -3.68 8.48 -9.01
N SER A 162 -4.58 7.93 -8.20
CA SER A 162 -4.48 7.99 -6.75
C SER A 162 -5.04 6.76 -6.06
N ILE A 163 -4.46 6.44 -4.91
CA ILE A 163 -4.91 5.40 -3.98
C ILE A 163 -5.42 6.13 -2.73
N GLY A 164 -6.67 5.85 -2.33
CA GLY A 164 -7.33 6.44 -1.17
C GLY A 164 -6.72 6.00 0.16
N SER A 165 -7.31 6.46 1.26
CA SER A 165 -6.83 6.12 2.61
C SER A 165 -7.15 4.66 2.95
N SER A 166 -6.21 3.98 3.62
CA SER A 166 -6.38 2.60 4.12
C SER A 166 -6.74 1.56 3.05
N VAL A 167 -6.57 1.84 1.76
CA VAL A 167 -7.05 0.96 0.67
C VAL A 167 -6.57 -0.47 0.82
N PHE A 168 -5.29 -0.68 1.12
CA PHE A 168 -4.67 -2.00 1.31
C PHE A 168 -4.16 -2.21 2.74
N SER A 169 -4.64 -1.40 3.70
CA SER A 169 -4.25 -1.58 5.11
C SER A 169 -4.59 -2.99 5.58
N GLY A 170 -3.65 -3.68 6.22
CA GLY A 170 -3.83 -5.06 6.70
C GLY A 170 -3.79 -6.14 5.61
N CYS A 171 -3.41 -5.81 4.37
CA CYS A 171 -3.22 -6.81 3.30
C CYS A 171 -1.90 -7.57 3.51
N SER A 172 -1.83 -8.36 4.58
CA SER A 172 -0.62 -9.08 4.98
C SER A 172 -0.19 -10.18 4.00
N GLY A 173 -1.06 -10.60 3.07
CA GLY A 173 -0.71 -11.54 1.99
C GLY A 173 0.17 -10.95 0.89
N LEU A 174 0.22 -9.62 0.73
CA LEU A 174 1.01 -8.96 -0.31
C LEU A 174 2.52 -9.09 -0.03
N THR A 175 3.26 -9.64 -1.00
CA THR A 175 4.73 -9.83 -0.87
C THR A 175 5.53 -8.86 -1.72
N SER A 176 4.96 -8.37 -2.80
CA SER A 176 5.58 -7.38 -3.69
C SER A 176 4.55 -6.43 -4.25
N LEU A 177 4.97 -5.20 -4.55
CA LEU A 177 4.08 -4.16 -5.05
C LEU A 177 4.79 -3.36 -6.15
N ILE A 178 4.17 -3.34 -7.32
CA ILE A 178 4.60 -2.51 -8.45
C ILE A 178 3.48 -1.51 -8.69
N LEU A 179 3.70 -0.27 -8.27
CA LEU A 179 2.73 0.81 -8.45
C LEU A 179 2.77 1.36 -9.87
N PRO A 180 1.63 1.78 -10.44
CA PRO A 180 1.57 2.23 -11.83
C PRO A 180 2.28 3.57 -12.03
N PHE A 181 2.84 3.76 -13.22
CA PHE A 181 3.65 4.94 -13.56
C PHE A 181 2.88 6.27 -13.44
N GLY A 182 1.55 6.28 -13.62
CA GLY A 182 0.71 7.49 -13.49
C GLY A 182 0.33 7.87 -12.07
N LEU A 183 0.67 7.05 -11.07
CA LEU A 183 0.24 7.27 -9.68
C LEU A 183 0.91 8.52 -9.09
N ASN A 184 0.09 9.49 -8.68
CA ASN A 184 0.53 10.78 -8.13
C ASN A 184 0.54 10.80 -6.60
N SER A 185 -0.43 10.11 -5.96
CA SER A 185 -0.58 10.17 -4.50
C SER A 185 -0.98 8.83 -3.89
N ILE A 186 -0.47 8.60 -2.69
CA ILE A 186 -0.79 7.48 -1.81
C ILE A 186 -1.38 8.05 -0.53
N GLY A 187 -2.61 7.67 -0.19
CA GLY A 187 -3.36 8.16 0.97
C GLY A 187 -2.83 7.62 2.30
N SER A 188 -3.35 8.18 3.39
CA SER A 188 -2.96 7.78 4.74
C SER A 188 -3.32 6.32 5.01
N TYR A 189 -2.42 5.58 5.67
CA TYR A 189 -2.55 4.16 5.96
C TYR A 189 -2.72 3.26 4.73
N ALA A 190 -2.49 3.73 3.51
CA ALA A 190 -2.86 3.01 2.29
C ALA A 190 -2.31 1.57 2.22
N PHE A 191 -1.10 1.34 2.73
CA PHE A 191 -0.44 0.03 2.82
C PHE A 191 0.01 -0.31 4.24
N ALA A 192 -0.56 0.35 5.27
CA ALA A 192 -0.21 0.04 6.65
C ALA A 192 -0.45 -1.45 6.95
N GLU A 193 0.37 -2.04 7.80
CA GLU A 193 0.26 -3.47 8.20
C GLU A 193 0.43 -4.48 7.04
N CYS A 194 0.97 -4.08 5.88
CA CYS A 194 1.36 -5.02 4.83
C CYS A 194 2.67 -5.74 5.22
N ARG A 195 2.61 -6.53 6.30
CA ARG A 195 3.79 -7.06 7.01
C ARG A 195 4.68 -7.96 6.17
N ASN A 196 4.15 -8.63 5.14
CA ASN A 196 4.93 -9.52 4.26
C ASN A 196 5.48 -8.81 3.01
N LEU A 197 5.23 -7.51 2.87
CA LEU A 197 5.73 -6.75 1.73
C LEU A 197 7.26 -6.62 1.81
N THR A 198 7.97 -7.29 0.90
CA THR A 198 9.45 -7.29 0.87
C THR A 198 10.01 -6.30 -0.14
N ARG A 199 9.25 -6.00 -1.20
CA ARG A 199 9.68 -5.12 -2.30
C ARG A 199 8.56 -4.16 -2.67
N ILE A 200 8.92 -2.90 -2.79
CA ILE A 200 8.06 -1.85 -3.32
C ILE A 200 8.85 -1.01 -4.32
N THR A 201 8.22 -0.71 -5.46
CA THR A 201 8.72 0.26 -6.43
C THR A 201 7.77 1.44 -6.46
N LEU A 202 8.24 2.57 -5.97
CA LEU A 202 7.49 3.83 -6.01
C LEU A 202 7.70 4.50 -7.39
N PRO A 203 6.65 4.94 -8.09
CA PRO A 203 6.78 5.54 -9.42
C PRO A 203 7.33 6.97 -9.35
N ALA A 204 8.02 7.39 -10.41
CA ALA A 204 8.59 8.74 -10.50
C ALA A 204 7.55 9.87 -10.52
N SER A 205 6.29 9.55 -10.85
CA SER A 205 5.16 10.48 -10.83
C SER A 205 4.67 10.82 -9.42
N LEU A 206 5.10 10.06 -8.40
CA LEU A 206 4.62 10.23 -7.04
C LEU A 206 5.10 11.57 -6.47
N SER A 207 4.16 12.41 -6.03
CA SER A 207 4.44 13.75 -5.48
C SER A 207 4.50 13.80 -3.96
N SER A 208 3.79 12.89 -3.29
CA SER A 208 3.75 12.81 -1.82
C SER A 208 3.42 11.41 -1.32
N ILE A 209 3.86 11.12 -0.10
CA ILE A 209 3.51 9.94 0.68
C ILE A 209 2.83 10.44 1.95
N ALA A 210 1.59 10.05 2.18
CA ALA A 210 0.79 10.52 3.30
C ALA A 210 1.18 9.85 4.63
N ASP A 211 0.56 10.30 5.70
CA ASP A 211 0.81 9.82 7.06
C ASP A 211 0.48 8.33 7.18
N TYR A 212 1.34 7.56 7.86
CA TYR A 212 1.18 6.13 8.10
C TYR A 212 1.09 5.26 6.84
N ALA A 213 1.41 5.78 5.65
CA ALA A 213 1.13 5.09 4.38
C ALA A 213 1.70 3.68 4.28
N PHE A 214 2.86 3.40 4.86
CA PHE A 214 3.55 2.10 4.94
C PHE A 214 3.93 1.72 6.37
N GLU A 215 3.16 2.21 7.36
CA GLU A 215 3.39 1.85 8.76
C GLU A 215 3.37 0.33 8.90
N ASN A 216 4.32 -0.20 9.68
CA ASN A 216 4.44 -1.63 10.01
C ASN A 216 4.57 -2.55 8.77
N CYS A 217 5.13 -2.04 7.66
CA CYS A 217 5.60 -2.87 6.55
C CYS A 217 6.96 -3.51 6.92
N SER A 218 6.94 -4.37 7.93
CA SER A 218 8.11 -4.82 8.67
C SER A 218 9.13 -5.63 7.85
N ASN A 219 8.77 -6.09 6.66
CA ASN A 219 9.65 -6.89 5.79
C ASN A 219 10.29 -6.12 4.63
N ILE A 220 10.01 -4.82 4.45
CA ILE A 220 10.70 -4.01 3.43
C ILE A 220 12.18 -3.91 3.78
N ALA A 221 13.06 -4.38 2.88
CA ALA A 221 14.50 -4.41 3.13
C ALA A 221 15.23 -3.14 2.65
N SER A 222 14.75 -2.50 1.59
CA SER A 222 15.33 -1.27 1.05
C SER A 222 14.26 -0.36 0.48
N LEU A 223 14.49 0.94 0.57
CA LEU A 223 13.57 1.96 0.09
C LEU A 223 14.31 3.07 -0.63
N THR A 224 13.89 3.36 -1.85
CA THR A 224 14.34 4.52 -2.62
C THR A 224 13.13 5.42 -2.85
N ILE A 225 13.19 6.64 -2.31
CA ILE A 225 12.18 7.66 -2.55
C ILE A 225 12.43 8.27 -3.92
N PRO A 226 11.45 8.31 -4.83
CA PRO A 226 11.63 8.89 -6.15
C PRO A 226 11.74 10.42 -6.11
N PHE A 227 12.44 10.99 -7.11
CA PHE A 227 12.72 12.43 -7.18
C PHE A 227 11.46 13.32 -7.29
N GLY A 228 10.29 12.76 -7.67
CA GLY A 228 9.02 13.49 -7.68
C GLY A 228 8.48 13.83 -6.29
N VAL A 229 8.87 13.06 -5.26
CA VAL A 229 8.32 13.23 -3.92
C VAL A 229 8.86 14.48 -3.24
N THR A 230 7.95 15.32 -2.77
CA THR A 230 8.25 16.58 -2.06
C THR A 230 7.94 16.51 -0.56
N LYS A 231 7.06 15.61 -0.14
CA LYS A 231 6.64 15.45 1.25
C LYS A 231 6.50 13.96 1.61
N ILE A 232 7.03 13.59 2.78
CA ILE A 232 6.79 12.32 3.46
C ILE A 232 6.08 12.65 4.78
N GLY A 233 4.93 12.04 5.02
CA GLY A 233 4.05 12.29 6.17
C GLY A 233 4.56 11.68 7.47
N ASP A 234 3.81 11.95 8.54
CA ASP A 234 4.10 11.42 9.86
C ASP A 234 3.92 9.90 9.89
N TYR A 235 4.84 9.19 10.56
CA TYR A 235 4.82 7.73 10.67
C TYR A 235 4.80 6.97 9.34
N ALA A 236 5.08 7.61 8.21
CA ALA A 236 4.87 7.03 6.87
C ALA A 236 5.54 5.65 6.67
N PHE A 237 6.68 5.40 7.28
CA PHE A 237 7.44 4.14 7.29
C PHE A 237 7.82 3.70 8.70
N SER A 238 7.02 4.09 9.71
CA SER A 238 7.23 3.66 11.10
C SER A 238 7.17 2.12 11.19
N ASP A 239 7.99 1.54 12.05
CA ASP A 239 8.05 0.09 12.28
C ASP A 239 8.39 -0.76 11.03
N CYS A 240 9.05 -0.18 10.00
CA CYS A 240 9.70 -0.92 8.92
C CYS A 240 11.00 -1.55 9.45
N SER A 241 10.88 -2.52 10.35
CA SER A 241 11.98 -3.02 11.20
C SER A 241 13.11 -3.72 10.44
N ARG A 242 12.86 -4.22 9.22
CA ARG A 242 13.87 -4.84 8.34
C ARG A 242 14.50 -3.89 7.33
N LEU A 243 14.12 -2.62 7.33
CA LEU A 243 14.69 -1.64 6.41
C LEU A 243 16.18 -1.42 6.75
N THR A 244 17.07 -1.81 5.84
CA THR A 244 18.52 -1.67 6.01
C THR A 244 19.10 -0.47 5.29
N SER A 245 18.47 -0.02 4.19
CA SER A 245 18.95 1.08 3.36
C SER A 245 17.81 1.99 2.93
N LEU A 246 18.02 3.30 3.05
CA LEU A 246 17.09 4.35 2.70
C LEU A 246 17.77 5.40 1.83
N THR A 247 17.15 5.76 0.70
CA THR A 247 17.63 6.86 -0.16
C THR A 247 16.56 7.94 -0.25
N ILE A 248 16.91 9.18 0.10
CA ILE A 248 16.03 10.36 0.09
C ILE A 248 16.61 11.42 -0.84
N PRO A 249 15.92 11.78 -1.92
CA PRO A 249 16.41 12.78 -2.87
C PRO A 249 16.21 14.21 -2.36
N SER A 250 16.93 15.17 -2.96
CA SER A 250 16.83 16.60 -2.63
C SER A 250 15.48 17.25 -2.96
N SER A 251 14.63 16.56 -3.71
CA SER A 251 13.25 17.00 -3.98
C SER A 251 12.36 17.02 -2.73
N VAL A 252 12.65 16.15 -1.75
CA VAL A 252 11.90 16.09 -0.50
C VAL A 252 12.18 17.37 0.31
N LYS A 253 11.11 18.11 0.65
CA LYS A 253 11.18 19.39 1.38
C LYS A 253 10.76 19.25 2.84
N SER A 254 10.02 18.17 3.15
CA SER A 254 9.61 17.88 4.53
C SER A 254 9.55 16.38 4.80
N LEU A 255 10.07 16.01 5.96
CA LEU A 255 9.94 14.70 6.56
C LEU A 255 9.10 14.84 7.83
N GLY A 256 8.06 14.04 7.92
CA GLY A 256 7.15 14.01 9.07
C GLY A 256 7.81 13.48 10.34
N ASP A 257 7.20 13.77 11.47
CA ASP A 257 7.60 13.20 12.73
C ASP A 257 7.39 11.69 12.71
N TYR A 258 8.35 10.96 13.27
CA TYR A 258 8.31 9.50 13.35
C TYR A 258 8.25 8.78 11.99
N ALA A 259 8.52 9.47 10.86
CA ALA A 259 8.39 8.89 9.53
C ALA A 259 9.17 7.58 9.35
N PHE A 260 10.32 7.43 10.00
CA PHE A 260 11.16 6.22 10.02
C PHE A 260 11.40 5.71 11.45
N GLN A 261 10.44 5.95 12.35
CA GLN A 261 10.52 5.47 13.72
C GLN A 261 10.71 3.95 13.76
N LYS A 262 11.57 3.47 14.68
CA LYS A 262 11.81 2.03 14.91
C LYS A 262 12.23 1.23 13.66
N CYS A 263 12.80 1.86 12.64
CA CYS A 263 13.51 1.16 11.58
C CYS A 263 14.80 0.55 12.14
N SER A 264 14.66 -0.47 12.98
CA SER A 264 15.72 -0.97 13.86
C SER A 264 16.91 -1.64 13.13
N SER A 265 16.71 -2.05 11.88
CA SER A 265 17.78 -2.64 11.05
C SER A 265 18.49 -1.61 10.15
N LEU A 266 18.17 -0.31 10.27
CA LEU A 266 18.69 0.69 9.35
C LEU A 266 20.19 0.88 9.53
N GLN A 267 20.96 0.61 8.45
CA GLN A 267 22.41 0.64 8.42
C GLN A 267 22.94 1.80 7.57
N SER A 268 22.17 2.24 6.58
CA SER A 268 22.59 3.30 5.66
C SER A 268 21.44 4.21 5.28
N ILE A 269 21.68 5.52 5.37
CA ILE A 269 20.77 6.56 4.88
C ILE A 269 21.55 7.41 3.88
N TYR A 270 21.05 7.52 2.66
CA TYR A 270 21.59 8.38 1.61
C TYR A 270 20.70 9.59 1.43
N VAL A 271 21.24 10.78 1.62
CA VAL A 271 20.52 12.05 1.42
C VAL A 271 21.21 12.87 0.35
N SER A 272 20.45 13.68 -0.39
CA SER A 272 20.97 14.45 -1.53
C SER A 272 20.82 15.98 -1.35
N TRP A 273 20.55 16.46 -0.14
CA TRP A 273 20.49 17.91 0.13
C TRP A 273 21.90 18.47 0.32
N SER A 274 22.21 19.57 -0.38
CA SER A 274 23.44 20.35 -0.14
C SER A 274 23.39 21.15 1.16
N ILE A 275 22.19 21.43 1.67
CA ILE A 275 21.94 22.02 2.98
C ILE A 275 20.94 21.10 3.68
N PRO A 276 21.24 20.57 4.87
CA PRO A 276 20.33 19.66 5.56
C PRO A 276 18.99 20.35 5.87
N ILE A 277 17.90 19.65 5.57
CA ILE A 277 16.56 20.13 5.95
C ILE A 277 16.34 19.91 7.44
N SER A 278 15.56 20.80 8.06
CA SER A 278 15.15 20.61 9.44
C SER A 278 14.23 19.41 9.56
N VAL A 279 14.49 18.55 10.53
CA VAL A 279 13.69 17.37 10.85
C VAL A 279 13.47 17.29 12.36
N GLY A 280 12.28 16.81 12.75
CA GLY A 280 11.93 16.61 14.15
C GLY A 280 12.30 15.21 14.64
N LYS A 281 11.31 14.45 15.07
CA LYS A 281 11.48 13.08 15.60
C LYS A 281 11.51 12.02 14.50
N THR A 282 11.85 12.38 13.27
CA THR A 282 11.77 11.53 12.07
C THR A 282 12.42 10.15 12.25
N PHE A 283 13.62 10.09 12.87
CA PHE A 283 14.40 8.86 13.12
C PHE A 283 14.34 8.42 14.57
N TYR A 284 13.23 8.64 15.27
CA TYR A 284 13.07 8.22 16.65
C TYR A 284 13.26 6.70 16.80
N ALA A 285 14.02 6.27 17.80
CA ALA A 285 14.37 4.87 18.05
C ALA A 285 15.11 4.15 16.89
N VAL A 286 15.77 4.88 16.00
CA VAL A 286 16.79 4.35 15.11
C VAL A 286 18.15 4.39 15.85
N ASP A 287 18.91 3.31 15.77
CA ASP A 287 20.26 3.25 16.36
C ASP A 287 21.26 4.02 15.49
N LYS A 288 21.39 5.32 15.77
CA LYS A 288 22.26 6.24 15.02
C LYS A 288 23.75 5.92 15.19
N SER A 289 24.11 5.09 16.18
CA SER A 289 25.52 4.65 16.37
C SER A 289 25.92 3.56 15.37
N LYS A 290 24.93 2.84 14.80
CA LYS A 290 25.17 1.74 13.83
C LYS A 290 24.75 2.11 12.42
N CYS A 291 24.03 3.22 12.26
CA CYS A 291 23.56 3.69 10.96
C CYS A 291 24.52 4.74 10.39
N THR A 292 25.03 4.52 9.18
CA THR A 292 25.86 5.48 8.46
C THR A 292 24.97 6.44 7.68
N LEU A 293 25.19 7.73 7.87
CA LEU A 293 24.55 8.81 7.09
C LEU A 293 25.49 9.19 5.93
N TYR A 294 25.03 8.99 4.70
CA TYR A 294 25.73 9.41 3.50
C TYR A 294 25.21 10.73 3.02
N VAL A 295 26.09 11.75 2.92
CA VAL A 295 25.76 13.14 2.58
C VAL A 295 26.50 13.57 1.32
N PRO A 296 26.02 14.60 0.57
CA PRO A 296 26.73 15.07 -0.61
C PRO A 296 28.14 15.57 -0.28
N GLN A 297 29.03 15.45 -1.26
CA GLN A 297 30.42 15.90 -1.12
C GLN A 297 30.51 17.39 -0.73
N GLY A 298 31.33 17.70 0.28
CA GLY A 298 31.53 19.06 0.81
C GLY A 298 30.47 19.52 1.80
N THR A 299 29.58 18.64 2.29
CA THR A 299 28.47 19.01 3.19
C THR A 299 28.54 18.38 4.58
N GLU A 300 29.55 17.52 4.85
CA GLU A 300 29.68 16.80 6.13
C GLU A 300 29.58 17.76 7.33
N HIS A 301 30.27 18.88 7.27
CA HIS A 301 30.27 19.87 8.37
C HIS A 301 28.87 20.45 8.66
N ASP A 302 28.10 20.73 7.63
CA ASP A 302 26.74 21.27 7.79
C ASP A 302 25.79 20.23 8.43
N TYR A 303 25.97 18.95 8.09
CA TYR A 303 25.21 17.85 8.70
C TYR A 303 25.63 17.57 10.14
N LEU A 304 26.91 17.68 10.47
CA LEU A 304 27.39 17.56 11.86
C LEU A 304 26.79 18.62 12.79
N LEU A 305 26.52 19.81 12.28
CA LEU A 305 25.95 20.91 13.05
C LEU A 305 24.41 20.94 13.05
N ALA A 306 23.77 20.17 12.16
CA ALA A 306 22.31 20.16 12.03
C ALA A 306 21.66 19.26 13.09
N ASP A 307 20.58 19.76 13.71
CA ASP A 307 19.79 19.00 14.67
C ASP A 307 19.34 17.67 14.07
N VAL A 308 19.36 16.60 14.88
CA VAL A 308 19.00 15.21 14.52
C VAL A 308 19.99 14.57 13.55
N TRP A 309 20.48 15.28 12.54
CA TRP A 309 21.46 14.76 11.57
C TRP A 309 22.83 14.57 12.22
N GLY A 310 23.27 15.50 13.05
CA GLY A 310 24.52 15.43 13.80
C GLY A 310 24.56 14.35 14.89
N ASP A 311 23.43 13.74 15.21
CA ASP A 311 23.36 12.59 16.13
C ASP A 311 23.89 11.28 15.51
N PHE A 312 24.04 11.21 14.18
CA PHE A 312 24.62 10.03 13.53
C PHE A 312 26.13 9.97 13.79
N TRP A 313 26.61 8.85 14.32
CA TRP A 313 28.01 8.68 14.67
C TRP A 313 28.93 8.57 13.47
N ASN A 314 28.41 8.14 12.33
CA ASN A 314 29.18 7.96 11.12
C ASN A 314 28.53 8.72 9.97
N ILE A 315 29.11 9.87 9.60
CA ILE A 315 28.69 10.67 8.46
C ILE A 315 29.79 10.56 7.40
N ILE A 316 29.41 10.17 6.17
CA ILE A 316 30.33 9.96 5.06
C ILE A 316 29.87 10.73 3.85
N GLU A 317 30.80 11.46 3.23
CA GLU A 317 30.52 12.16 1.98
C GLU A 317 30.47 11.17 0.80
N TYR A 318 29.50 11.36 -0.09
CA TYR A 318 29.38 10.59 -1.32
C TYR A 318 28.94 11.49 -2.48
N ASN A 319 29.13 11.00 -3.71
CA ASN A 319 28.64 11.69 -4.90
C ASN A 319 27.23 11.18 -5.27
N PRO A 320 26.13 11.94 -5.03
CA PRO A 320 24.77 11.50 -5.29
C PRO A 320 24.43 11.34 -6.77
N THR A 321 25.27 11.87 -7.68
CA THR A 321 25.01 11.80 -9.12
C THR A 321 25.34 10.44 -9.73
N GLY A 322 25.98 9.54 -8.99
CA GLY A 322 26.45 8.23 -9.47
C GLY A 322 27.45 8.34 -10.63
N ILE A 323 28.03 9.51 -10.84
CA ILE A 323 29.16 9.75 -11.70
C ILE A 323 30.39 9.67 -10.78
N ASP A 324 30.77 8.44 -10.41
CA ASP A 324 32.10 8.25 -9.85
C ASP A 324 33.10 8.81 -10.86
N LYS A 325 34.04 9.63 -10.39
CA LYS A 325 35.27 9.84 -11.15
C LYS A 325 35.77 8.44 -11.45
N VAL A 326 35.80 8.10 -12.75
CA VAL A 326 36.26 6.80 -13.20
C VAL A 326 37.67 6.61 -12.64
N THR A 327 37.80 6.00 -11.47
CA THR A 327 39.01 5.25 -11.16
C THR A 327 38.91 4.03 -12.05
N THR A 328 39.44 4.13 -13.24
CA THR A 328 39.66 3.00 -14.13
C THR A 328 40.44 1.95 -13.33
N SER A 329 39.71 0.92 -12.86
CA SER A 329 40.39 -0.35 -12.67
C SER A 329 40.87 -0.71 -14.07
N THR A 330 42.17 -0.81 -14.23
CA THR A 330 42.89 -0.88 -15.51
C THR A 330 42.55 -2.12 -16.35
N ASP A 331 41.65 -2.99 -15.90
CA ASP A 331 41.41 -4.31 -16.50
C ASP A 331 39.98 -4.58 -16.97
N ALA A 332 38.97 -3.74 -16.63
CA ALA A 332 37.59 -3.96 -17.10
C ALA A 332 37.36 -3.40 -18.50
N LYS A 333 37.08 -4.27 -19.48
CA LYS A 333 36.79 -3.89 -20.86
C LYS A 333 35.33 -3.52 -21.07
N GLU A 334 35.07 -2.45 -21.83
CA GLU A 334 33.72 -2.10 -22.25
C GLU A 334 33.14 -3.20 -23.15
N LEU A 335 31.98 -3.73 -22.79
CA LEU A 335 31.25 -4.74 -23.56
C LEU A 335 30.16 -4.14 -24.45
N SER A 336 29.47 -3.12 -23.98
CA SER A 336 28.39 -2.46 -24.72
C SER A 336 28.10 -1.09 -24.16
N ARG A 337 27.59 -0.21 -25.04
CA ARG A 337 27.23 1.17 -24.73
C ARG A 337 25.82 1.46 -25.21
N TYR A 338 25.09 2.27 -24.46
CA TYR A 338 23.71 2.65 -24.76
C TYR A 338 23.52 4.15 -24.51
N SER A 339 22.63 4.77 -25.27
CA SER A 339 22.12 6.11 -24.98
C SER A 339 21.22 6.06 -23.72
N VAL A 340 20.91 7.21 -23.17
CA VAL A 340 19.95 7.33 -22.04
C VAL A 340 18.55 6.80 -22.37
N ASN A 341 18.21 6.72 -23.67
CA ASN A 341 16.94 6.18 -24.17
C ASN A 341 17.01 4.66 -24.45
N GLY A 342 18.10 3.98 -24.04
CA GLY A 342 18.27 2.54 -24.21
C GLY A 342 18.73 2.08 -25.59
N GLN A 343 18.99 2.99 -26.55
CA GLN A 343 19.51 2.63 -27.87
C GLN A 343 20.98 2.23 -27.78
N ARG A 344 21.34 1.07 -28.33
CA ARG A 344 22.73 0.61 -28.38
C ARG A 344 23.56 1.51 -29.28
N LEU A 345 24.72 1.95 -28.78
CA LEU A 345 25.65 2.81 -29.50
C LEU A 345 26.87 2.00 -29.95
N SER A 346 27.32 2.22 -31.18
CA SER A 346 28.53 1.60 -31.74
C SER A 346 29.81 2.35 -31.34
N ALA A 347 29.67 3.61 -30.89
CA ALA A 347 30.76 4.48 -30.45
C ALA A 347 30.27 5.45 -29.36
N PRO A 348 31.16 6.10 -28.57
CA PRO A 348 30.77 7.15 -27.64
C PRO A 348 30.04 8.27 -28.35
N ALA A 349 28.81 8.61 -27.88
CA ALA A 349 28.03 9.72 -28.39
C ALA A 349 28.04 10.87 -27.38
N LYS A 350 28.06 12.11 -27.86
CA LYS A 350 28.03 13.31 -27.00
C LYS A 350 26.86 13.25 -26.01
N GLY A 351 27.14 13.57 -24.74
CA GLY A 351 26.17 13.50 -23.65
C GLY A 351 26.38 12.30 -22.74
N LEU A 352 25.33 11.88 -22.03
CA LEU A 352 25.38 10.78 -21.05
C LEU A 352 25.19 9.43 -21.75
N ASN A 353 26.14 8.51 -21.59
CA ASN A 353 26.07 7.15 -22.09
C ASN A 353 26.03 6.16 -20.94
N ILE A 354 25.34 5.02 -21.12
CA ILE A 354 25.30 3.90 -20.19
C ILE A 354 26.24 2.82 -20.74
N VAL A 355 27.28 2.48 -20.00
CA VAL A 355 28.33 1.53 -20.44
C VAL A 355 28.33 0.30 -19.54
N LYS A 356 28.25 -0.89 -20.14
CA LYS A 356 28.41 -2.17 -19.45
C LYS A 356 29.84 -2.69 -19.65
N TYR A 357 30.48 -3.13 -18.57
CA TYR A 357 31.85 -3.62 -18.53
C TYR A 357 31.92 -5.14 -18.34
N SER A 358 33.12 -5.71 -18.62
CA SER A 358 33.38 -7.15 -18.51
C SER A 358 33.33 -7.72 -17.08
N ASP A 359 33.45 -6.87 -16.07
CA ASP A 359 33.30 -7.21 -14.66
C ASP A 359 31.83 -7.23 -14.18
N GLY A 360 30.88 -7.04 -15.11
CA GLY A 360 29.44 -6.99 -14.82
C GLY A 360 28.96 -5.61 -14.35
N SER A 361 29.84 -4.66 -14.13
CA SER A 361 29.46 -3.30 -13.73
C SER A 361 28.79 -2.55 -14.88
N VAL A 362 27.86 -1.64 -14.53
CA VAL A 362 27.20 -0.72 -15.45
C VAL A 362 27.46 0.70 -14.96
N LYS A 363 28.07 1.54 -15.80
CA LYS A 363 28.43 2.92 -15.44
C LYS A 363 27.77 3.93 -16.38
N LYS A 364 27.45 5.10 -15.86
CA LYS A 364 27.07 6.27 -16.64
C LYS A 364 28.32 7.07 -16.97
N VAL A 365 28.60 7.26 -18.24
CA VAL A 365 29.81 7.96 -18.74
C VAL A 365 29.37 9.20 -19.48
N ALA A 366 29.84 10.37 -19.03
CA ALA A 366 29.64 11.62 -19.77
C ALA A 366 30.67 11.72 -20.91
N VAL A 367 30.23 11.95 -22.13
CA VAL A 367 31.07 12.16 -23.34
C VAL A 367 30.90 13.62 -23.74
N GLN A 368 32.00 14.38 -23.76
CA GLN A 368 32.06 15.80 -24.13
C GLN A 368 32.00 16.01 -25.65
#